data_9a9555aa884ab5899aabe906a5d3389f
#
_entry.id   9a9555aa884ab5899aabe906a5d3389f
#
_cell.length_a   1.000
_cell.length_b   1.000
_cell.length_c   1.000
_cell.angle_alpha   90.00
_cell.angle_beta   90.00
_cell.angle_gamma   90.00
#
_symmetry.space_group_name_H-M   'P 1'
#
loop_
_entity.id
_entity.type
_entity.pdbx_description
1 polymer ?
#
loop_
_entity_poly.entity_id
_entity_poly.type
_entity_poly.pdbx_seq_one_letter_code
_entity_poly.pdbx_strand_id
1 'polypeptide(L)'
;GFFFHKKNMKEISIITQFAVFDLLSDLPSEIQDLMEQAVIVRKNAYAPYSKFKVGTAILLDNGQIVLGSNQENAAFPSGLCAERVAIFQAGAIYPNAKILKMAITAASDNNKTNAPIPPCGACRQSIAEYEIKQNTPIEIYFMGEIGAIYKSASLKNLLPFMFDKNFL
;
A
#
# COMPACT_ATOMS: atom_id res chain seq x y z
N GLY A 1 -42.22 19.05 15.53
CA GLY A 1 -41.08 19.08 14.64
C GLY A 1 -39.89 19.71 15.36
N PHE A 2 -38.85 18.93 15.66
CA PHE A 2 -37.61 19.49 16.20
C PHE A 2 -36.88 20.20 15.07
N PHE A 3 -36.91 21.52 15.05
CA PHE A 3 -36.01 22.33 14.21
C PHE A 3 -34.60 22.29 14.81
N PHE A 4 -33.75 21.42 14.29
CA PHE A 4 -32.32 21.58 14.51
C PHE A 4 -31.87 22.88 13.84
N HIS A 5 -31.62 23.91 14.61
CA HIS A 5 -30.96 25.12 14.14
C HIS A 5 -29.55 24.70 13.63
N LYS A 6 -29.34 24.81 12.30
CA LYS A 6 -27.99 24.74 11.68
C LYS A 6 -27.12 25.95 12.13
N LYS A 7 -26.88 26.08 13.45
CA LYS A 7 -26.01 27.14 13.95
C LYS A 7 -24.56 26.73 13.80
N ASN A 8 -23.85 27.36 12.86
CA ASN A 8 -22.37 27.34 12.71
C ASN A 8 -21.73 26.02 12.25
N MET A 9 -22.42 25.12 11.56
CA MET A 9 -21.81 23.98 10.92
C MET A 9 -21.14 24.42 9.63
N LYS A 10 -19.84 24.05 9.46
CA LYS A 10 -19.11 24.17 8.20
C LYS A 10 -18.87 22.77 7.64
N GLU A 11 -19.13 22.61 6.35
CA GLU A 11 -18.81 21.39 5.62
C GLU A 11 -17.48 21.59 4.90
N ILE A 12 -16.65 20.55 4.90
CA ILE A 12 -15.42 20.48 4.10
C ILE A 12 -15.52 19.26 3.18
N SER A 13 -14.92 19.36 2.00
CA SER A 13 -14.81 18.25 1.07
C SER A 13 -13.36 17.92 0.84
N ILE A 14 -13.02 16.62 0.86
CA ILE A 14 -11.69 16.11 0.54
C ILE A 14 -11.81 15.29 -0.73
N ILE A 15 -11.06 15.69 -1.76
CA ILE A 15 -11.01 15.00 -3.05
C ILE A 15 -9.73 14.19 -3.10
N THR A 16 -9.85 12.90 -3.39
CA THR A 16 -8.72 12.01 -3.64
C THR A 16 -8.69 11.60 -5.11
N GLN A 17 -7.49 11.49 -5.68
CA GLN A 17 -7.32 11.18 -7.10
C GLN A 17 -6.44 9.95 -7.29
N PHE A 18 -6.85 9.10 -8.22
CA PHE A 18 -6.11 7.89 -8.62
C PHE A 18 -6.01 7.84 -10.13
N ALA A 19 -4.86 7.42 -10.66
CA ALA A 19 -4.77 6.99 -12.05
C ALA A 19 -5.14 5.50 -12.12
N VAL A 20 -5.81 5.12 -13.21
CA VAL A 20 -6.23 3.74 -13.48
C VAL A 20 -5.63 3.30 -14.80
N PHE A 21 -4.98 2.15 -14.80
CA PHE A 21 -4.42 1.49 -15.97
C PHE A 21 -5.16 0.16 -16.16
N ASP A 22 -5.65 -0.08 -17.36
CA ASP A 22 -6.43 -1.30 -17.65
C ASP A 22 -5.52 -2.54 -17.73
N LEU A 23 -4.29 -2.36 -18.23
CA LEU A 23 -3.33 -3.43 -18.40
C LEU A 23 -1.97 -3.08 -17.77
N LEU A 24 -1.26 -4.10 -17.32
CA LEU A 24 0.10 -3.94 -16.80
C LEU A 24 1.04 -3.34 -17.86
N SER A 25 0.84 -3.66 -19.14
CA SER A 25 1.61 -3.11 -20.27
C SER A 25 1.43 -1.61 -20.49
N ASP A 26 0.40 -0.99 -19.91
CA ASP A 26 0.16 0.46 -19.99
C ASP A 26 1.04 1.25 -19.02
N LEU A 27 1.68 0.57 -18.08
CA LEU A 27 2.60 1.15 -17.12
C LEU A 27 4.01 1.33 -17.72
N PRO A 28 4.81 2.29 -17.23
CA PRO A 28 6.24 2.35 -17.53
C PRO A 28 6.95 1.02 -17.20
N SER A 29 7.95 0.64 -17.99
CA SER A 29 8.68 -0.63 -17.83
C SER A 29 9.22 -0.84 -16.41
N GLU A 30 9.76 0.20 -15.79
CA GLU A 30 10.24 0.17 -14.39
C GLU A 30 9.13 -0.29 -13.42
N ILE A 31 7.89 0.13 -13.64
CA ILE A 31 6.75 -0.26 -12.78
C ILE A 31 6.27 -1.66 -13.10
N GLN A 32 6.33 -2.06 -14.38
CA GLN A 32 6.04 -3.43 -14.77
C GLN A 32 7.00 -4.40 -14.06
N ASP A 33 8.31 -4.10 -14.09
CA ASP A 33 9.35 -4.89 -13.41
C ASP A 33 9.13 -4.92 -11.89
N LEU A 34 8.80 -3.77 -11.29
CA LEU A 34 8.52 -3.70 -9.85
C LEU A 34 7.28 -4.53 -9.47
N MET A 35 6.22 -4.47 -10.28
CA MET A 35 5.01 -5.26 -10.06
C MET A 35 5.28 -6.76 -10.24
N GLU A 36 6.13 -7.14 -11.20
CA GLU A 36 6.55 -8.53 -11.38
C GLU A 36 7.28 -9.06 -10.15
N GLN A 37 8.17 -8.27 -9.54
CA GLN A 37 8.82 -8.62 -8.27
C GLN A 37 7.80 -8.83 -7.15
N ALA A 38 6.76 -8.00 -7.08
CA ALA A 38 5.67 -8.18 -6.12
C ALA A 38 4.88 -9.48 -6.39
N VAL A 39 4.63 -9.82 -7.66
CA VAL A 39 3.99 -11.10 -8.04
C VAL A 39 4.84 -12.30 -7.63
N ILE A 40 6.16 -12.23 -7.84
CA ILE A 40 7.08 -13.31 -7.49
C ILE A 40 7.11 -13.53 -5.97
N VAL A 41 7.30 -12.46 -5.18
CA VAL A 41 7.40 -12.58 -3.72
C VAL A 41 6.07 -12.98 -3.07
N ARG A 42 4.93 -12.66 -3.69
CA ARG A 42 3.60 -13.09 -3.26
C ARG A 42 3.50 -14.60 -3.09
N LYS A 43 4.20 -15.38 -3.93
CA LYS A 43 4.22 -16.84 -3.86
C LYS A 43 4.83 -17.37 -2.56
N ASN A 44 5.66 -16.57 -1.90
CA ASN A 44 6.30 -16.89 -0.63
C ASN A 44 5.45 -16.51 0.59
N ALA A 45 4.24 -16.00 0.41
CA ALA A 45 3.36 -15.62 1.51
C ALA A 45 3.03 -16.84 2.38
N TYR A 46 3.11 -16.65 3.69
CA TYR A 46 2.63 -17.62 4.66
C TYR A 46 1.19 -17.27 5.06
N ALA A 47 0.22 -17.87 4.38
CA ALA A 47 -1.20 -17.57 4.54
C ALA A 47 -2.04 -18.84 4.75
N PRO A 48 -1.76 -19.65 5.81
CA PRO A 48 -2.45 -20.91 6.02
C PRO A 48 -3.92 -20.75 6.42
N TYR A 49 -4.29 -19.61 7.01
CA TYR A 49 -5.64 -19.35 7.52
C TYR A 49 -6.52 -18.70 6.47
N SER A 50 -6.10 -17.58 5.92
CA SER A 50 -6.91 -16.80 4.96
C SER A 50 -6.87 -17.35 3.55
N LYS A 51 -5.81 -18.06 3.17
CA LYS A 51 -5.51 -18.45 1.78
C LYS A 51 -5.39 -17.23 0.85
N PHE A 52 -5.16 -16.04 1.42
CA PHE A 52 -5.03 -14.78 0.72
C PHE A 52 -3.57 -14.31 0.78
N LYS A 53 -2.92 -14.32 -0.38
CA LYS A 53 -1.48 -14.07 -0.51
C LYS A 53 -1.25 -12.68 -1.08
N VAL A 54 -0.42 -11.89 -0.43
CA VAL A 54 -0.04 -10.53 -0.84
C VAL A 54 1.46 -10.46 -1.02
N GLY A 55 1.88 -9.78 -2.08
CA GLY A 55 3.28 -9.44 -2.33
C GLY A 55 3.44 -7.94 -2.50
N THR A 56 4.53 -7.42 -1.97
CA THR A 56 4.91 -6.01 -2.06
C THR A 56 6.35 -5.88 -2.49
N ALA A 57 6.61 -4.99 -3.44
CA ALA A 57 7.95 -4.58 -3.85
C ALA A 57 8.10 -3.08 -3.68
N ILE A 58 9.18 -2.64 -3.04
CA ILE A 58 9.50 -1.23 -2.77
C ILE A 58 10.76 -0.87 -3.51
N LEU A 59 10.72 0.20 -4.32
CA LEU A 59 11.88 0.78 -4.98
C LEU A 59 12.42 1.94 -4.13
N LEU A 60 13.70 1.88 -3.78
CA LEU A 60 14.41 2.91 -3.05
C LEU A 60 15.20 3.83 -3.98
N ASP A 61 15.55 5.03 -3.52
CA ASP A 61 16.32 6.04 -4.27
C ASP A 61 17.77 5.62 -4.54
N ASN A 62 18.28 4.62 -3.83
CA ASN A 62 19.59 4.01 -4.09
C ASN A 62 19.52 2.84 -5.10
N GLY A 63 18.36 2.63 -5.74
CA GLY A 63 18.15 1.58 -6.74
C GLY A 63 17.86 0.19 -6.16
N GLN A 64 17.88 0.02 -4.84
CA GLN A 64 17.54 -1.26 -4.21
C GLN A 64 16.05 -1.52 -4.24
N ILE A 65 15.68 -2.80 -4.40
CA ILE A 65 14.30 -3.27 -4.30
C ILE A 65 14.19 -4.11 -3.02
N VAL A 66 13.23 -3.76 -2.17
CA VAL A 66 12.91 -4.50 -0.93
C VAL A 66 11.57 -5.20 -1.10
N LEU A 67 11.54 -6.48 -0.79
CA LEU A 67 10.39 -7.35 -1.02
C LEU A 67 9.74 -7.75 0.30
N GLY A 68 8.43 -7.95 0.27
CA GLY A 68 7.66 -8.47 1.40
C GLY A 68 6.47 -9.30 0.95
N SER A 69 6.14 -10.31 1.73
CA SER A 69 4.90 -11.07 1.60
C SER A 69 4.24 -11.20 2.97
N ASN A 70 2.91 -11.36 2.99
CA ASN A 70 2.20 -11.46 4.27
C ASN A 70 2.61 -12.73 5.03
N GLN A 71 2.72 -12.57 6.35
CA GLN A 71 3.12 -13.60 7.29
C GLN A 71 2.03 -13.71 8.36
N GLU A 72 1.17 -14.71 8.22
CA GLU A 72 0.10 -14.95 9.17
C GLU A 72 0.63 -15.64 10.44
N ASN A 73 -0.14 -15.54 11.50
CA ASN A 73 0.16 -16.16 12.79
C ASN A 73 -1.14 -16.65 13.41
N ALA A 74 -1.11 -17.78 14.12
CA ALA A 74 -2.27 -18.28 14.88
C ALA A 74 -2.73 -17.25 15.93
N ALA A 75 -1.81 -16.48 16.50
CA ALA A 75 -2.12 -15.25 17.22
C ALA A 75 -2.24 -14.12 16.21
N PHE A 76 -3.42 -13.88 15.65
CA PHE A 76 -3.67 -12.97 14.54
C PHE A 76 -3.02 -11.58 14.68
N PRO A 77 -3.01 -10.92 15.85
CA PRO A 77 -2.33 -9.63 16.02
C PRO A 77 -0.82 -9.66 15.76
N SER A 78 -0.19 -10.85 15.83
CA SER A 78 1.26 -11.01 15.60
C SER A 78 1.62 -11.16 14.12
N GLY A 79 0.64 -11.39 13.25
CA GLY A 79 0.85 -11.44 11.81
C GLY A 79 1.11 -10.07 11.20
N LEU A 80 1.78 -10.05 10.04
CA LEU A 80 2.07 -8.82 9.28
C LEU A 80 1.59 -8.94 7.84
N CYS A 81 1.04 -7.84 7.32
CA CYS A 81 0.77 -7.66 5.90
C CYS A 81 2.10 -7.51 5.13
N ALA A 82 2.09 -7.85 3.86
CA ALA A 82 3.24 -7.77 2.96
C ALA A 82 3.89 -6.38 2.95
N GLU A 83 3.08 -5.31 2.94
CA GLU A 83 3.53 -3.93 2.92
C GLU A 83 4.34 -3.59 4.17
N ARG A 84 3.90 -4.05 5.35
CA ARG A 84 4.64 -3.81 6.61
C ARG A 84 5.90 -4.65 6.70
N VAL A 85 5.88 -5.88 6.19
CA VAL A 85 7.10 -6.69 6.07
C VAL A 85 8.14 -5.97 5.23
N ALA A 86 7.75 -5.46 4.04
CA ALA A 86 8.67 -4.78 3.13
C ALA A 86 9.16 -3.44 3.70
N ILE A 87 8.24 -2.58 4.20
CA ILE A 87 8.61 -1.22 4.63
C ILE A 87 9.47 -1.22 5.90
N PHE A 88 9.21 -2.11 6.84
CA PHE A 88 10.01 -2.22 8.07
C PHE A 88 11.40 -2.80 7.76
N GLN A 89 11.48 -3.76 6.82
CA GLN A 89 12.77 -4.26 6.33
C GLN A 89 13.55 -3.15 5.62
N ALA A 90 12.91 -2.35 4.77
CA ALA A 90 13.55 -1.22 4.11
C ALA A 90 14.11 -0.23 5.14
N GLY A 91 13.33 0.11 6.17
CA GLY A 91 13.77 1.01 7.25
C GLY A 91 14.90 0.45 8.10
N ALA A 92 14.95 -0.87 8.30
CA ALA A 92 15.99 -1.53 9.09
C ALA A 92 17.31 -1.68 8.33
N ILE A 93 17.26 -2.02 7.03
CA ILE A 93 18.46 -2.27 6.22
C ILE A 93 18.99 -0.99 5.57
N TYR A 94 18.10 -0.10 5.14
CA TYR A 94 18.42 1.12 4.42
C TYR A 94 17.82 2.37 5.10
N PRO A 95 18.21 2.69 6.34
CA PRO A 95 17.54 3.71 7.18
C PRO A 95 17.59 5.12 6.60
N ASN A 96 18.54 5.40 5.70
CA ASN A 96 18.74 6.69 5.06
C ASN A 96 18.20 6.78 3.63
N ALA A 97 17.77 5.67 3.04
CA ALA A 97 17.21 5.65 1.70
C ALA A 97 15.75 6.13 1.70
N LYS A 98 15.36 6.82 0.62
CA LYS A 98 13.98 7.21 0.41
C LYS A 98 13.23 6.14 -0.37
N ILE A 99 12.00 5.91 0.03
CA ILE A 99 11.07 5.05 -0.71
C ILE A 99 10.46 5.89 -1.83
N LEU A 100 10.68 5.49 -3.08
CA LEU A 100 10.15 6.18 -4.24
C LEU A 100 8.80 5.61 -4.65
N LYS A 101 8.71 4.28 -4.75
CA LYS A 101 7.56 3.58 -5.31
C LYS A 101 7.30 2.28 -4.54
N MET A 102 6.03 1.92 -4.48
CA MET A 102 5.57 0.66 -3.88
C MET A 102 4.59 0.00 -4.85
N ALA A 103 4.82 -1.27 -5.18
CA ALA A 103 3.90 -2.11 -5.93
C ALA A 103 3.32 -3.19 -5.03
N ILE A 104 1.99 -3.37 -5.08
CA ILE A 104 1.24 -4.31 -4.25
C ILE A 104 0.36 -5.17 -5.15
N THR A 105 0.38 -6.48 -4.95
CA THR A 105 -0.52 -7.41 -5.63
C THR A 105 -1.03 -8.47 -4.67
N ALA A 106 -2.25 -8.92 -4.89
CA ALA A 106 -2.88 -9.94 -4.04
C ALA A 106 -3.57 -11.01 -4.88
N ALA A 107 -3.57 -12.24 -4.38
CA ALA A 107 -4.30 -13.36 -4.95
C ALA A 107 -4.86 -14.26 -3.85
N SER A 108 -6.05 -14.81 -4.09
CA SER A 108 -6.65 -15.80 -3.21
C SER A 108 -6.54 -17.20 -3.83
N ASP A 109 -6.21 -18.20 -3.00
CA ASP A 109 -6.24 -19.60 -3.43
C ASP A 109 -7.69 -20.09 -3.63
N ASN A 110 -8.69 -19.39 -3.09
CA ASN A 110 -10.09 -19.78 -3.13
C ASN A 110 -10.88 -19.16 -4.29
N ASN A 111 -10.55 -17.90 -4.64
CA ASN A 111 -11.30 -17.15 -5.65
C ASN A 111 -10.36 -16.25 -6.45
N LYS A 112 -10.67 -16.06 -7.73
CA LYS A 112 -9.91 -15.16 -8.58
C LYS A 112 -10.02 -13.71 -8.10
N THR A 113 -8.89 -13.06 -7.85
CA THR A 113 -8.82 -11.68 -7.37
C THR A 113 -8.62 -10.74 -8.55
N ASN A 114 -9.69 -10.09 -9.00
CA ASN A 114 -9.71 -9.23 -10.19
C ASN A 114 -9.94 -7.73 -9.87
N ALA A 115 -10.13 -7.39 -8.61
CA ALA A 115 -10.22 -6.00 -8.17
C ALA A 115 -8.87 -5.53 -7.63
N PRO A 116 -8.53 -4.23 -7.79
CA PRO A 116 -7.36 -3.65 -7.16
C PRO A 116 -7.47 -3.74 -5.63
N ILE A 117 -6.47 -4.34 -4.99
CA ILE A 117 -6.46 -4.52 -3.54
C ILE A 117 -5.57 -3.45 -2.91
N PRO A 118 -6.15 -2.44 -2.23
CA PRO A 118 -5.39 -1.39 -1.57
C PRO A 118 -4.76 -1.89 -0.26
N PRO A 119 -3.74 -1.19 0.25
CA PRO A 119 -3.20 -1.45 1.58
C PRO A 119 -4.27 -1.25 2.66
N CYS A 120 -4.27 -2.11 3.67
CA CYS A 120 -5.19 -2.00 4.80
C CYS A 120 -4.90 -0.76 5.66
N GLY A 121 -5.80 -0.40 6.60
CA GLY A 121 -5.64 0.79 7.42
C GLY A 121 -4.33 0.84 8.20
N ALA A 122 -3.89 -0.28 8.80
CA ALA A 122 -2.61 -0.36 9.50
C ALA A 122 -1.41 -0.17 8.58
N CYS A 123 -1.47 -0.69 7.34
CA CYS A 123 -0.44 -0.47 6.33
C CYS A 123 -0.40 0.99 5.87
N ARG A 124 -1.56 1.62 5.67
CA ARG A 124 -1.64 3.05 5.32
C ARG A 124 -0.98 3.92 6.37
N GLN A 125 -1.26 3.68 7.64
CA GLN A 125 -0.64 4.40 8.75
C GLN A 125 0.89 4.17 8.79
N SER A 126 1.34 2.93 8.58
CA SER A 126 2.77 2.61 8.55
C SER A 126 3.49 3.29 7.37
N ILE A 127 2.90 3.29 6.18
CA ILE A 127 3.46 3.96 5.00
C ILE A 127 3.49 5.48 5.21
N ALA A 128 2.45 6.05 5.85
CA ALA A 128 2.37 7.49 6.16
C ALA A 128 3.58 7.98 6.95
N GLU A 129 4.01 7.22 7.96
CA GLU A 129 5.18 7.58 8.77
C GLU A 129 6.45 7.75 7.92
N TYR A 130 6.67 6.82 6.97
CA TYR A 130 7.84 6.90 6.08
C TYR A 130 7.73 8.04 5.07
N GLU A 131 6.54 8.28 4.49
CA GLU A 131 6.31 9.40 3.58
C GLU A 131 6.58 10.75 4.27
N ILE A 132 6.12 10.89 5.52
CA ILE A 132 6.32 12.10 6.33
C ILE A 132 7.78 12.23 6.76
N LYS A 133 8.41 11.15 7.24
CA LYS A 133 9.82 11.13 7.66
C LYS A 133 10.75 11.59 6.54
N GLN A 134 10.53 11.11 5.34
CA GLN A 134 11.38 11.45 4.18
C GLN A 134 11.00 12.76 3.48
N ASN A 135 9.85 13.36 3.84
CA ASN A 135 9.29 14.57 3.22
C ASN A 135 9.21 14.48 1.68
N THR A 136 8.87 13.32 1.17
CA THR A 136 8.76 13.03 -0.27
C THR A 136 7.64 12.01 -0.47
N PRO A 137 6.72 12.24 -1.42
CA PRO A 137 5.62 11.31 -1.68
C PRO A 137 6.12 9.92 -2.08
N ILE A 138 5.35 8.90 -1.72
CA ILE A 138 5.53 7.52 -2.15
C ILE A 138 4.45 7.21 -3.18
N GLU A 139 4.84 6.92 -4.42
CA GLU A 139 3.88 6.42 -5.42
C GLU A 139 3.48 4.98 -5.07
N ILE A 140 2.18 4.72 -5.02
CA ILE A 140 1.66 3.40 -4.64
C ILE A 140 0.82 2.85 -5.78
N TYR A 141 1.25 1.70 -6.31
CA TYR A 141 0.56 0.94 -7.34
C TYR A 141 -0.03 -0.33 -6.73
N PHE A 142 -1.29 -0.60 -6.95
CA PHE A 142 -1.92 -1.79 -6.39
C PHE A 142 -2.90 -2.43 -7.36
N MET A 143 -2.90 -3.76 -7.39
CA MET A 143 -3.75 -4.59 -8.23
C MET A 143 -4.14 -5.88 -7.52
N GLY A 144 -5.10 -6.60 -8.08
CA GLY A 144 -5.37 -7.99 -7.73
C GLY A 144 -4.37 -8.95 -8.39
N GLU A 145 -4.80 -10.19 -8.58
CA GLU A 145 -4.06 -11.17 -9.38
C GLU A 145 -4.07 -10.80 -10.87
N ILE A 146 -5.18 -10.26 -11.32
CA ILE A 146 -5.45 -9.77 -12.67
C ILE A 146 -6.28 -8.49 -12.60
N GLY A 147 -6.50 -7.85 -13.74
CA GLY A 147 -7.36 -6.68 -13.87
C GLY A 147 -6.62 -5.35 -13.76
N ALA A 148 -7.38 -4.31 -13.52
CA ALA A 148 -6.86 -2.94 -13.50
C ALA A 148 -5.86 -2.68 -12.38
N ILE A 149 -4.91 -1.78 -12.65
CA ILE A 149 -3.93 -1.28 -11.69
C ILE A 149 -4.30 0.15 -11.30
N TYR A 150 -4.40 0.41 -10.00
CA TYR A 150 -4.61 1.74 -9.48
C TYR A 150 -3.28 2.33 -9.01
N LYS A 151 -3.07 3.61 -9.32
CA LYS A 151 -1.93 4.39 -8.85
C LYS A 151 -2.39 5.53 -7.96
N SER A 152 -1.83 5.61 -6.77
CA SER A 152 -1.87 6.81 -5.93
C SER A 152 -0.54 7.53 -5.99
N ALA A 153 -0.54 8.84 -6.22
CA ALA A 153 0.68 9.64 -6.26
C ALA A 153 1.30 9.88 -4.87
N SER A 154 0.55 9.63 -3.81
CA SER A 154 0.96 9.81 -2.41
C SER A 154 0.02 9.02 -1.51
N LEU A 155 0.52 8.60 -0.36
CA LEU A 155 -0.32 7.95 0.63
C LEU A 155 -1.47 8.85 1.12
N LYS A 156 -1.32 10.16 1.06
CA LYS A 156 -2.36 11.12 1.48
C LYS A 156 -3.71 10.87 0.78
N ASN A 157 -3.70 10.40 -0.46
CA ASN A 157 -4.94 10.04 -1.16
C ASN A 157 -5.63 8.82 -0.56
N LEU A 158 -4.90 7.93 0.10
CA LEU A 158 -5.40 6.69 0.70
C LEU A 158 -5.75 6.86 2.20
N LEU A 159 -5.30 7.94 2.84
CA LEU A 159 -5.51 8.17 4.27
C LEU A 159 -5.76 9.67 4.55
N PRO A 160 -6.95 10.20 4.20
CA PRO A 160 -7.37 11.52 4.66
C PRO A 160 -7.37 11.59 6.19
N PHE A 161 -7.02 12.76 6.76
CA PHE A 161 -6.90 12.96 8.22
C PHE A 161 -5.94 11.97 8.89
N MET A 162 -4.81 11.68 8.24
CA MET A 162 -3.79 10.80 8.84
C MET A 162 -3.26 11.38 10.15
N PHE A 163 -2.99 10.50 11.10
CA PHE A 163 -2.27 10.85 12.32
C PHE A 163 -0.77 10.90 12.05
N ASP A 164 -0.11 11.98 12.49
CA ASP A 164 1.33 12.14 12.30
C ASP A 164 2.00 12.87 13.48
N LYS A 165 3.34 12.98 13.42
CA LYS A 165 4.16 13.62 14.47
C LYS A 165 3.81 15.07 14.80
N ASN A 166 3.07 15.76 13.92
CA ASN A 166 2.69 17.16 14.16
C ASN A 166 1.59 17.29 15.23
N PHE A 167 0.99 16.17 15.64
CA PHE A 167 0.02 16.13 16.75
C PHE A 167 0.67 15.79 18.10
N LEU A 168 1.95 15.45 18.12
CA LEU A 168 2.72 15.13 19.32
C LEU A 168 3.53 16.33 19.79
#